data_6b5880ad26862b0b0b8e4080a3c4388f
#
_entry.id   6b5880ad26862b0b0b8e4080a3c4388f
#
_cell.length_a   1.000
_cell.length_b   1.000
_cell.length_c   1.000
_cell.angle_alpha   90.00
_cell.angle_beta   90.00
_cell.angle_gamma   90.00
#
_symmetry.space_group_name_H-M   'P 1'
#
loop_
_entity.id
_entity.type
_entity.pdbx_description
1 polymer ?
#
loop_
_entity_poly.entity_id
_entity_poly.type
_entity_poly.pdbx_seq_one_letter_code
_entity_poly.pdbx_strand_id
1 'polypeptide(L)'
;MTPQRPVALVTGATAGIGAELAVQLAARGHDLVLVARDAERLERLAVRLRTQVDVEVLPADLASDDGCDRVEWRLGEGVDLLVNNAGLGNPGAFHEVTRESEEHLLRLNVRAVLRLTHAALPPMVARGSGRVLNVSSVAGFAPGARGATYSASKAWVTNFSESLHLQYAPQGITVTALCPGFTRTEFHARAGMDVSGVPSALWLRADRVVRVALDDLDAGRPLSVPGLQYKALVAAGRVVPSRLRAAVVRRLAGRLPGR
;
A
#
# COMPACT_ATOMS: atom_id res chain seq x y z
N MET A 1 -15.54 27.91 -16.88
CA MET A 1 -15.70 26.54 -16.32
C MET A 1 -14.56 26.35 -15.31
N THR A 2 -14.87 26.09 -14.07
CA THR A 2 -13.85 25.76 -13.06
C THR A 2 -13.17 24.45 -13.52
N PRO A 3 -11.84 24.37 -13.57
CA PRO A 3 -11.17 23.12 -13.93
C PRO A 3 -11.61 22.01 -12.97
N GLN A 4 -12.01 20.88 -13.52
CA GLN A 4 -12.42 19.73 -12.74
C GLN A 4 -11.20 19.24 -11.94
N ARG A 5 -11.38 19.03 -10.62
CA ARG A 5 -10.30 18.53 -9.76
C ARG A 5 -9.96 17.09 -10.12
N PRO A 6 -8.69 16.68 -10.03
CA PRO A 6 -8.33 15.29 -10.24
C PRO A 6 -8.93 14.42 -9.13
N VAL A 7 -9.37 13.22 -9.49
CA VAL A 7 -10.00 12.27 -8.56
C VAL A 7 -9.00 11.20 -8.10
N ALA A 8 -8.90 10.99 -6.80
CA ALA A 8 -8.09 9.92 -6.21
C ALA A 8 -8.95 8.90 -5.47
N LEU A 9 -8.84 7.62 -5.80
CA LEU A 9 -9.46 6.52 -5.05
C LEU A 9 -8.43 5.92 -4.10
N VAL A 10 -8.76 5.89 -2.80
CA VAL A 10 -7.87 5.40 -1.73
C VAL A 10 -8.49 4.22 -1.01
N THR A 11 -7.86 3.05 -1.09
CA THR A 11 -8.30 1.86 -0.35
C THR A 11 -7.65 1.78 1.03
N GLY A 12 -8.39 1.23 2.02
CA GLY A 12 -7.94 1.19 3.42
C GLY A 12 -7.84 2.57 4.05
N ALA A 13 -8.71 3.50 3.66
CA ALA A 13 -8.65 4.93 4.01
C ALA A 13 -8.97 5.23 5.49
N THR A 14 -9.40 4.27 6.30
CA THR A 14 -9.86 4.51 7.69
C THR A 14 -8.76 4.63 8.73
N ALA A 15 -7.50 4.32 8.40
CA ALA A 15 -6.40 4.33 9.36
C ALA A 15 -5.02 4.44 8.71
N GLY A 16 -4.03 4.82 9.51
CA GLY A 16 -2.61 4.75 9.18
C GLY A 16 -2.22 5.47 7.89
N ILE A 17 -1.47 4.79 7.03
CA ILE A 17 -0.98 5.37 5.77
C ILE A 17 -2.15 5.75 4.83
N GLY A 18 -3.22 4.95 4.79
CA GLY A 18 -4.37 5.23 3.92
C GLY A 18 -5.14 6.49 4.33
N ALA A 19 -5.38 6.68 5.62
CA ALA A 19 -6.03 7.89 6.13
C ALA A 19 -5.14 9.13 5.89
N GLU A 20 -3.84 9.02 6.09
CA GLU A 20 -2.90 10.09 5.85
C GLU A 20 -2.77 10.43 4.35
N LEU A 21 -2.82 9.41 3.46
CA LEU A 21 -2.89 9.62 2.00
C LEU A 21 -4.13 10.42 1.63
N ALA A 22 -5.30 10.07 2.17
CA ALA A 22 -6.53 10.84 1.93
C ALA A 22 -6.39 12.31 2.37
N VAL A 23 -5.82 12.56 3.55
CA VAL A 23 -5.58 13.93 4.06
C VAL A 23 -4.65 14.72 3.15
N GLN A 24 -3.51 14.16 2.76
CA GLN A 24 -2.53 14.88 1.94
C GLN A 24 -2.99 15.04 0.48
N LEU A 25 -3.78 14.10 -0.06
CA LEU A 25 -4.37 14.22 -1.39
C LEU A 25 -5.45 15.31 -1.42
N ALA A 26 -6.30 15.40 -0.39
CA ALA A 26 -7.25 16.51 -0.25
C ALA A 26 -6.52 17.86 -0.21
N ALA A 27 -5.45 17.97 0.59
CA ALA A 27 -4.63 19.17 0.68
C ALA A 27 -3.93 19.53 -0.66
N ARG A 28 -3.71 18.54 -1.55
CA ARG A 28 -3.19 18.71 -2.92
C ARG A 28 -4.30 18.98 -3.94
N GLY A 29 -5.56 19.12 -3.51
CA GLY A 29 -6.70 19.48 -4.34
C GLY A 29 -7.32 18.32 -5.12
N HIS A 30 -7.14 17.07 -4.70
CA HIS A 30 -7.85 15.93 -5.29
C HIS A 30 -9.21 15.75 -4.63
N ASP A 31 -10.24 15.53 -5.44
CA ASP A 31 -11.48 14.93 -4.97
C ASP A 31 -11.24 13.45 -4.66
N LEU A 32 -11.96 12.90 -3.67
CA LEU A 32 -11.61 11.62 -3.09
C LEU A 32 -12.74 10.60 -3.20
N VAL A 33 -12.38 9.35 -3.51
CA VAL A 33 -13.19 8.16 -3.27
C VAL A 33 -12.52 7.34 -2.15
N LEU A 34 -13.15 7.27 -0.99
CA LEU A 34 -12.60 6.59 0.19
C LEU A 34 -13.19 5.19 0.32
N VAL A 35 -12.34 4.16 0.26
CA VAL A 35 -12.75 2.76 0.30
C VAL A 35 -12.23 2.06 1.56
N ALA A 36 -13.11 1.48 2.36
CA ALA A 36 -12.81 0.54 3.46
C ALA A 36 -14.08 -0.19 3.89
N ARG A 37 -13.97 -1.15 4.82
CA ARG A 37 -15.12 -1.90 5.34
C ARG A 37 -15.98 -1.11 6.33
N ASP A 38 -15.35 -0.28 7.13
CA ASP A 38 -15.99 0.48 8.22
C ASP A 38 -16.54 1.80 7.68
N ALA A 39 -17.84 1.79 7.35
CA ALA A 39 -18.55 2.93 6.79
C ALA A 39 -18.54 4.15 7.74
N GLU A 40 -18.68 3.93 9.06
CA GLU A 40 -18.71 5.02 10.03
C GLU A 40 -17.33 5.72 10.12
N ARG A 41 -16.24 4.95 10.13
CA ARG A 41 -14.88 5.52 10.12
C ARG A 41 -14.61 6.28 8.82
N LEU A 42 -15.09 5.77 7.68
CA LEU A 42 -15.00 6.48 6.39
C LEU A 42 -15.74 7.81 6.46
N GLU A 43 -16.98 7.80 6.94
CA GLU A 43 -17.81 9.01 7.01
C GLU A 43 -17.20 10.06 7.97
N ARG A 44 -16.69 9.64 9.12
CA ARG A 44 -15.97 10.57 10.04
C ARG A 44 -14.76 11.24 9.35
N LEU A 45 -14.03 10.53 8.52
CA LEU A 45 -12.93 11.13 7.75
C LEU A 45 -13.48 12.03 6.64
N ALA A 46 -14.50 11.58 5.90
CA ALA A 46 -15.12 12.32 4.81
C ALA A 46 -15.66 13.68 5.27
N VAL A 47 -16.39 13.73 6.40
CA VAL A 47 -16.91 14.98 6.97
C VAL A 47 -15.80 16.02 7.17
N ARG A 48 -14.63 15.58 7.64
CA ARG A 48 -13.49 16.48 7.83
C ARG A 48 -12.88 16.98 6.51
N LEU A 49 -12.86 16.13 5.48
CA LEU A 49 -12.21 16.44 4.20
C LEU A 49 -13.14 17.20 3.25
N ARG A 50 -14.45 17.04 3.38
CA ARG A 50 -15.47 17.78 2.59
C ARG A 50 -15.43 19.30 2.77
N THR A 51 -14.70 19.80 3.77
CA THR A 51 -14.44 21.23 3.90
C THR A 51 -13.43 21.75 2.87
N GLN A 52 -12.71 20.86 2.16
CA GLN A 52 -11.64 21.20 1.22
C GLN A 52 -11.93 20.70 -0.20
N VAL A 53 -12.48 19.48 -0.35
CA VAL A 53 -12.66 18.77 -1.62
C VAL A 53 -13.96 17.95 -1.59
N ASP A 54 -14.42 17.46 -2.75
CA ASP A 54 -15.51 16.51 -2.80
C ASP A 54 -15.06 15.13 -2.33
N VAL A 55 -15.87 14.44 -1.52
CA VAL A 55 -15.53 13.13 -0.95
C VAL A 55 -16.71 12.17 -1.06
N GLU A 56 -16.50 11.13 -1.83
CA GLU A 56 -17.35 9.96 -1.94
C GLU A 56 -16.90 8.89 -0.93
N VAL A 57 -17.85 8.26 -0.25
CA VAL A 57 -17.60 7.13 0.66
C VAL A 57 -18.13 5.86 0.02
N LEU A 58 -17.26 4.88 -0.19
CA LEU A 58 -17.58 3.60 -0.82
C LEU A 58 -17.21 2.43 0.12
N PRO A 59 -18.13 1.98 1.00
CA PRO A 59 -17.89 0.84 1.87
C PRO A 59 -17.75 -0.45 1.07
N ALA A 60 -16.60 -1.13 1.19
CA ALA A 60 -16.34 -2.38 0.49
C ALA A 60 -15.35 -3.28 1.24
N ASP A 61 -15.62 -4.60 1.27
CA ASP A 61 -14.64 -5.61 1.68
C ASP A 61 -13.87 -6.13 0.46
N LEU A 62 -12.66 -5.66 0.28
CA LEU A 62 -11.81 -6.01 -0.86
C LEU A 62 -11.27 -7.46 -0.80
N ALA A 63 -11.52 -8.20 0.27
CA ALA A 63 -11.24 -9.64 0.33
C ALA A 63 -12.39 -10.47 -0.28
N SER A 64 -13.55 -9.87 -0.57
CA SER A 64 -14.70 -10.49 -1.25
C SER A 64 -14.75 -10.11 -2.74
N ASP A 65 -15.47 -10.90 -3.52
CA ASP A 65 -15.74 -10.61 -4.93
C ASP A 65 -16.64 -9.39 -5.08
N ASP A 66 -17.76 -9.38 -4.37
CA ASP A 66 -18.73 -8.28 -4.39
C ASP A 66 -18.11 -6.93 -4.02
N GLY A 67 -17.23 -6.91 -3.00
CA GLY A 67 -16.53 -5.68 -2.63
C GLY A 67 -15.57 -5.19 -3.71
N CYS A 68 -14.86 -6.11 -4.38
CA CYS A 68 -14.02 -5.76 -5.51
C CYS A 68 -14.86 -5.28 -6.72
N ASP A 69 -15.95 -5.99 -7.08
CA ASP A 69 -16.82 -5.66 -8.20
C ASP A 69 -17.36 -4.22 -8.09
N ARG A 70 -17.80 -3.82 -6.91
CA ARG A 70 -18.27 -2.44 -6.64
C ARG A 70 -17.19 -1.39 -6.86
N VAL A 71 -15.97 -1.66 -6.41
CA VAL A 71 -14.86 -0.71 -6.58
C VAL A 71 -14.36 -0.70 -8.03
N GLU A 72 -14.33 -1.85 -8.72
CA GLU A 72 -14.02 -1.95 -10.14
C GLU A 72 -15.00 -1.14 -10.99
N TRP A 73 -16.30 -1.25 -10.70
CA TRP A 73 -17.32 -0.45 -11.38
C TRP A 73 -17.03 1.05 -11.22
N ARG A 74 -16.73 1.51 -9.99
CA ARG A 74 -16.39 2.91 -9.73
C ARG A 74 -15.10 3.35 -10.45
N LEU A 75 -14.11 2.46 -10.55
CA LEU A 75 -12.86 2.73 -11.29
C LEU A 75 -13.12 2.85 -12.79
N GLY A 76 -14.11 2.15 -13.34
CA GLY A 76 -14.55 2.24 -14.73
C GLY A 76 -15.07 3.64 -15.11
N GLU A 77 -15.60 4.41 -14.16
CA GLU A 77 -15.98 5.81 -14.37
C GLU A 77 -14.78 6.76 -14.50
N GLY A 78 -13.58 6.26 -14.19
CA GLY A 78 -12.32 6.96 -14.28
C GLY A 78 -11.89 7.61 -12.96
N VAL A 79 -10.60 7.50 -12.68
CA VAL A 79 -9.89 8.21 -11.61
C VAL A 79 -8.52 8.65 -12.13
N ASP A 80 -7.95 9.71 -11.57
CA ASP A 80 -6.62 10.17 -11.94
C ASP A 80 -5.52 9.48 -11.15
N LEU A 81 -5.86 9.02 -9.94
CA LEU A 81 -4.98 8.29 -9.05
C LEU A 81 -5.71 7.13 -8.38
N LEU A 82 -5.19 5.91 -8.54
CA LEU A 82 -5.56 4.75 -7.73
C LEU A 82 -4.50 4.54 -6.63
N VAL A 83 -4.94 4.46 -5.36
CA VAL A 83 -4.09 4.08 -4.22
C VAL A 83 -4.54 2.74 -3.66
N ASN A 84 -3.81 1.68 -3.97
CA ASN A 84 -3.97 0.36 -3.37
C ASN A 84 -3.19 0.30 -2.05
N ASN A 85 -3.85 0.71 -0.96
CA ASN A 85 -3.26 0.72 0.38
C ASN A 85 -3.86 -0.33 1.31
N ALA A 86 -5.10 -0.78 1.09
CA ALA A 86 -5.70 -1.83 1.91
C ALA A 86 -4.80 -3.08 1.98
N GLY A 87 -4.60 -3.59 3.18
CA GLY A 87 -3.74 -4.76 3.39
C GLY A 87 -3.71 -5.19 4.84
N LEU A 88 -3.30 -6.41 5.07
CA LEU A 88 -3.12 -6.99 6.39
C LEU A 88 -1.82 -7.80 6.48
N GLY A 89 -1.40 -8.14 7.70
CA GLY A 89 -0.25 -8.97 7.96
C GLY A 89 -0.58 -10.14 8.88
N ASN A 90 0.12 -11.26 8.69
CA ASN A 90 0.09 -12.44 9.55
C ASN A 90 1.50 -12.71 10.08
N PRO A 91 1.80 -12.43 11.37
CA PRO A 91 3.15 -12.56 11.89
C PRO A 91 3.50 -13.98 12.38
N GLY A 92 2.57 -14.92 12.35
CA GLY A 92 2.74 -16.29 12.85
C GLY A 92 3.75 -17.13 12.05
N ALA A 93 4.19 -18.26 12.61
CA ALA A 93 4.84 -19.31 11.85
C ALA A 93 3.80 -19.94 10.90
N PHE A 94 4.21 -20.32 9.70
CA PHE A 94 3.26 -20.71 8.63
C PHE A 94 2.30 -21.83 9.03
N HIS A 95 2.78 -22.81 9.79
CA HIS A 95 1.96 -23.93 10.26
C HIS A 95 1.05 -23.59 11.46
N GLU A 96 1.26 -22.44 12.11
CA GLU A 96 0.45 -21.96 13.25
C GLU A 96 -0.71 -21.06 12.78
N VAL A 97 -0.63 -20.52 11.57
CA VAL A 97 -1.67 -19.67 10.97
C VAL A 97 -2.63 -20.54 10.17
N THR A 98 -3.93 -20.31 10.29
CA THR A 98 -4.91 -21.09 9.53
C THR A 98 -4.81 -20.80 8.04
N ARG A 99 -5.10 -21.80 7.22
CA ARG A 99 -5.13 -21.66 5.74
C ARG A 99 -6.06 -20.54 5.31
N GLU A 100 -7.22 -20.44 5.92
CA GLU A 100 -8.24 -19.41 5.65
C GLU A 100 -7.70 -18.00 5.88
N SER A 101 -6.89 -17.81 6.92
CA SER A 101 -6.24 -16.53 7.22
C SER A 101 -5.17 -16.18 6.19
N GLU A 102 -4.39 -17.15 5.74
CA GLU A 102 -3.39 -16.96 4.69
C GLU A 102 -4.05 -16.66 3.33
N GLU A 103 -5.12 -17.36 2.97
CA GLU A 103 -5.90 -17.10 1.77
C GLU A 103 -6.57 -15.72 1.83
N HIS A 104 -7.11 -15.31 2.99
CA HIS A 104 -7.68 -13.98 3.19
C HIS A 104 -6.63 -12.88 2.98
N LEU A 105 -5.41 -13.10 3.49
CA LEU A 105 -4.29 -12.19 3.22
C LEU A 105 -4.00 -12.09 1.72
N LEU A 106 -3.93 -13.20 1.01
CA LEU A 106 -3.67 -13.18 -0.44
C LEU A 106 -4.80 -12.50 -1.22
N ARG A 107 -6.07 -12.72 -0.83
CA ARG A 107 -7.20 -12.03 -1.45
C ARG A 107 -7.07 -10.51 -1.32
N LEU A 108 -6.73 -10.02 -0.14
CA LEU A 108 -6.61 -8.58 0.09
C LEU A 108 -5.31 -7.99 -0.46
N ASN A 109 -4.15 -8.61 -0.16
CA ASN A 109 -2.84 -8.00 -0.47
C ASN A 109 -2.41 -8.19 -1.92
N VAL A 110 -2.97 -9.18 -2.63
CA VAL A 110 -2.56 -9.54 -4.01
C VAL A 110 -3.72 -9.42 -4.97
N ARG A 111 -4.78 -10.21 -4.75
CA ARG A 111 -5.89 -10.30 -5.70
C ARG A 111 -6.63 -8.97 -5.84
N ALA A 112 -6.92 -8.27 -4.74
CA ALA A 112 -7.55 -6.96 -4.79
C ALA A 112 -6.67 -5.94 -5.54
N VAL A 113 -5.37 -5.90 -5.25
CA VAL A 113 -4.42 -5.02 -5.96
C VAL A 113 -4.42 -5.29 -7.46
N LEU A 114 -4.38 -6.57 -7.86
CA LEU A 114 -4.44 -6.97 -9.27
C LEU A 114 -5.75 -6.49 -9.91
N ARG A 115 -6.90 -6.81 -9.31
CA ARG A 115 -8.22 -6.50 -9.84
C ARG A 115 -8.44 -5.00 -10.02
N LEU A 116 -8.20 -4.22 -8.95
CA LEU A 116 -8.42 -2.78 -8.98
C LEU A 116 -7.46 -2.07 -9.94
N THR A 117 -6.21 -2.51 -10.00
CA THR A 117 -5.25 -1.96 -10.97
C THR A 117 -5.68 -2.29 -12.40
N HIS A 118 -6.15 -3.52 -12.67
CA HIS A 118 -6.65 -3.92 -13.97
C HIS A 118 -7.87 -3.09 -14.40
N ALA A 119 -8.78 -2.78 -13.47
CA ALA A 119 -9.96 -1.95 -13.76
C ALA A 119 -9.61 -0.46 -13.99
N ALA A 120 -8.59 0.06 -13.28
CA ALA A 120 -8.18 1.46 -13.40
C ALA A 120 -7.39 1.77 -14.67
N LEU A 121 -6.63 0.81 -15.20
CA LEU A 121 -5.72 1.04 -16.32
C LEU A 121 -6.41 1.40 -17.65
N PRO A 122 -7.49 0.74 -18.11
CA PRO A 122 -8.10 1.05 -19.40
C PRO A 122 -8.52 2.51 -19.56
N PRO A 123 -9.26 3.15 -18.65
CA PRO A 123 -9.58 4.56 -18.77
C PRO A 123 -8.34 5.47 -18.65
N MET A 124 -7.29 5.11 -17.90
CA MET A 124 -6.04 5.84 -17.83
C MET A 124 -5.28 5.78 -19.18
N VAL A 125 -5.20 4.59 -19.78
CA VAL A 125 -4.58 4.39 -21.09
C VAL A 125 -5.32 5.16 -22.19
N ALA A 126 -6.65 5.09 -22.22
CA ALA A 126 -7.45 5.82 -23.19
C ALA A 126 -7.24 7.35 -23.11
N ARG A 127 -6.99 7.87 -21.91
CA ARG A 127 -6.73 9.29 -21.63
C ARG A 127 -5.26 9.70 -21.85
N GLY A 128 -4.34 8.73 -21.91
CA GLY A 128 -2.90 8.98 -21.98
C GLY A 128 -2.32 9.57 -20.68
N SER A 129 -3.02 9.42 -19.56
CA SER A 129 -2.57 9.93 -18.26
C SER A 129 -3.20 9.17 -17.11
N GLY A 130 -2.42 8.90 -16.05
CA GLY A 130 -2.92 8.25 -14.87
C GLY A 130 -1.80 7.91 -13.89
N ARG A 131 -2.17 7.65 -12.64
CA ARG A 131 -1.21 7.29 -11.58
C ARG A 131 -1.75 6.15 -10.74
N VAL A 132 -0.86 5.21 -10.39
CA VAL A 132 -1.17 4.11 -9.47
C VAL A 132 -0.11 4.07 -8.38
N LEU A 133 -0.53 4.12 -7.12
CA LEU A 133 0.32 3.96 -5.95
C LEU A 133 -0.04 2.66 -5.24
N ASN A 134 0.83 1.66 -5.30
CA ASN A 134 0.64 0.38 -4.62
C ASN A 134 1.46 0.33 -3.34
N VAL A 135 0.80 0.18 -2.19
CA VAL A 135 1.48 0.10 -0.88
C VAL A 135 2.01 -1.31 -0.63
N SER A 136 3.30 -1.46 -0.86
CA SER A 136 4.09 -2.64 -0.55
C SER A 136 4.69 -2.56 0.87
N SER A 137 5.93 -2.99 1.05
CA SER A 137 6.72 -2.94 2.30
C SER A 137 8.19 -3.23 2.02
N VAL A 138 9.10 -2.76 2.87
CA VAL A 138 10.49 -3.24 2.86
C VAL A 138 10.59 -4.76 3.14
N ALA A 139 9.56 -5.36 3.75
CA ALA A 139 9.47 -6.81 3.93
C ALA A 139 9.44 -7.59 2.60
N GLY A 140 9.07 -6.96 1.49
CA GLY A 140 9.10 -7.58 0.15
C GLY A 140 10.51 -7.79 -0.42
N PHE A 141 11.56 -7.20 0.17
CA PHE A 141 12.93 -7.33 -0.34
C PHE A 141 13.74 -8.46 0.31
N ALA A 142 13.20 -9.10 1.34
CA ALA A 142 13.88 -10.22 2.00
C ALA A 142 12.85 -11.26 2.49
N PRO A 143 13.20 -12.56 2.51
CA PRO A 143 12.35 -13.58 3.12
C PRO A 143 12.10 -13.26 4.59
N GLY A 144 10.84 -13.32 5.02
CA GLY A 144 10.48 -13.18 6.43
C GLY A 144 10.74 -14.49 7.19
N ALA A 145 11.31 -14.42 8.39
CA ALA A 145 11.43 -15.59 9.28
C ALA A 145 10.08 -16.00 9.86
N ARG A 146 9.13 -15.07 9.94
CA ARG A 146 7.70 -15.25 10.26
C ARG A 146 6.90 -14.42 9.24
N GLY A 147 5.61 -14.76 9.05
CA GLY A 147 4.78 -14.05 8.07
C GLY A 147 5.24 -14.26 6.63
N ALA A 148 5.51 -15.51 6.24
CA ALA A 148 6.02 -15.86 4.93
C ALA A 148 5.11 -15.35 3.79
N THR A 149 3.80 -15.58 3.91
CA THR A 149 2.82 -15.12 2.92
C THR A 149 2.76 -13.59 2.83
N TYR A 150 2.89 -12.89 3.95
CA TYR A 150 2.95 -11.43 3.94
C TYR A 150 4.16 -10.91 3.16
N SER A 151 5.37 -11.38 3.47
CA SER A 151 6.58 -10.93 2.76
C SER A 151 6.53 -11.30 1.28
N ALA A 152 6.04 -12.49 0.94
CA ALA A 152 5.83 -12.91 -0.45
C ALA A 152 4.79 -12.02 -1.18
N SER A 153 3.67 -11.68 -0.53
CA SER A 153 2.67 -10.78 -1.10
C SER A 153 3.24 -9.39 -1.38
N LYS A 154 4.07 -8.85 -0.48
CA LYS A 154 4.70 -7.54 -0.68
C LYS A 154 5.82 -7.58 -1.73
N ALA A 155 6.54 -8.68 -1.88
CA ALA A 155 7.47 -8.89 -3.00
C ALA A 155 6.72 -8.91 -4.34
N TRP A 156 5.56 -9.59 -4.39
CA TRP A 156 4.69 -9.61 -5.57
C TRP A 156 4.22 -8.19 -5.93
N VAL A 157 3.70 -7.42 -4.96
CA VAL A 157 3.23 -6.04 -5.19
C VAL A 157 4.35 -5.15 -5.72
N THR A 158 5.57 -5.27 -5.17
CA THR A 158 6.71 -4.48 -5.64
C THR A 158 7.07 -4.82 -7.09
N ASN A 159 7.26 -6.10 -7.41
CA ASN A 159 7.62 -6.54 -8.76
C ASN A 159 6.51 -6.22 -9.77
N PHE A 160 5.25 -6.45 -9.41
CA PHE A 160 4.09 -6.11 -10.23
C PHE A 160 4.04 -4.62 -10.58
N SER A 161 4.27 -3.76 -9.59
CA SER A 161 4.27 -2.30 -9.80
C SER A 161 5.41 -1.84 -10.69
N GLU A 162 6.64 -2.34 -10.48
CA GLU A 162 7.79 -2.01 -11.32
C GLU A 162 7.56 -2.50 -12.76
N SER A 163 6.99 -3.70 -12.95
CA SER A 163 6.66 -4.24 -14.26
C SER A 163 5.60 -3.41 -15.00
N LEU A 164 4.53 -3.00 -14.31
CA LEU A 164 3.52 -2.13 -14.89
C LEU A 164 4.08 -0.74 -15.22
N HIS A 165 4.95 -0.20 -14.37
CA HIS A 165 5.62 1.07 -14.66
C HIS A 165 6.38 1.00 -15.98
N LEU A 166 7.17 -0.05 -16.21
CA LEU A 166 7.92 -0.25 -17.46
C LEU A 166 6.99 -0.35 -18.67
N GLN A 167 5.82 -0.99 -18.52
CA GLN A 167 4.86 -1.17 -19.61
C GLN A 167 4.10 0.11 -19.97
N TYR A 168 3.72 0.91 -18.96
CA TYR A 168 2.77 2.00 -19.13
C TYR A 168 3.36 3.42 -19.01
N ALA A 169 4.60 3.57 -18.55
CA ALA A 169 5.26 4.88 -18.51
C ALA A 169 5.35 5.55 -19.90
N PRO A 170 5.62 4.82 -21.02
CA PRO A 170 5.57 5.41 -22.35
C PRO A 170 4.18 5.91 -22.77
N GLN A 171 3.13 5.46 -22.09
CA GLN A 171 1.74 5.86 -22.32
C GLN A 171 1.26 6.95 -21.35
N GLY A 172 2.18 7.60 -20.63
CA GLY A 172 1.85 8.68 -19.68
C GLY A 172 1.29 8.21 -18.33
N ILE A 173 1.45 6.91 -17.98
CA ILE A 173 0.94 6.38 -16.73
C ILE A 173 2.10 6.04 -15.79
N THR A 174 2.06 6.62 -14.59
CA THR A 174 3.04 6.32 -13.53
C THR A 174 2.50 5.25 -12.58
N VAL A 175 3.25 4.17 -12.38
CA VAL A 175 2.97 3.17 -11.35
C VAL A 175 4.11 3.14 -10.36
N THR A 176 3.82 3.38 -9.08
CA THR A 176 4.82 3.44 -8.00
C THR A 176 4.53 2.41 -6.92
N ALA A 177 5.54 1.62 -6.55
CA ALA A 177 5.50 0.81 -5.33
C ALA A 177 6.00 1.63 -4.14
N LEU A 178 5.14 1.91 -3.17
CA LEU A 178 5.53 2.47 -1.88
C LEU A 178 5.96 1.33 -0.96
N CYS A 179 7.22 1.36 -0.52
CA CYS A 179 7.82 0.34 0.34
C CYS A 179 8.23 0.94 1.70
N PRO A 180 7.28 1.17 2.62
CA PRO A 180 7.58 1.72 3.93
C PRO A 180 8.26 0.67 4.82
N GLY A 181 9.09 1.15 5.75
CA GLY A 181 9.52 0.40 6.92
C GLY A 181 8.52 0.50 8.06
N PHE A 182 8.98 0.21 9.29
CA PHE A 182 8.14 0.38 10.49
C PHE A 182 7.58 1.80 10.55
N THR A 183 6.25 1.91 10.46
CA THR A 183 5.54 3.19 10.45
C THR A 183 4.55 3.22 11.60
N ARG A 184 4.53 4.31 12.37
CA ARG A 184 3.62 4.48 13.52
C ARG A 184 2.18 4.58 13.02
N THR A 185 1.46 3.45 13.08
CA THR A 185 0.07 3.27 12.65
C THR A 185 -0.58 2.14 13.46
N GLU A 186 -1.88 1.94 13.32
CA GLU A 186 -2.61 0.83 13.91
C GLU A 186 -2.26 -0.55 13.27
N PHE A 187 -1.50 -0.58 12.18
CA PHE A 187 -1.24 -1.80 11.39
C PHE A 187 -0.62 -2.92 12.23
N HIS A 188 0.43 -2.62 12.99
CA HIS A 188 1.14 -3.64 13.78
C HIS A 188 0.25 -4.21 14.90
N ALA A 189 -0.49 -3.34 15.58
CA ALA A 189 -1.43 -3.76 16.62
C ALA A 189 -2.56 -4.63 16.05
N ARG A 190 -3.14 -4.22 14.91
CA ARG A 190 -4.18 -5.01 14.22
C ARG A 190 -3.67 -6.36 13.70
N ALA A 191 -2.41 -6.44 13.33
CA ALA A 191 -1.77 -7.68 12.90
C ALA A 191 -1.33 -8.56 14.08
N GLY A 192 -1.47 -8.12 15.32
CA GLY A 192 -0.97 -8.85 16.51
C GLY A 192 0.55 -8.97 16.55
N MET A 193 1.27 -8.01 15.94
CA MET A 193 2.74 -8.04 15.89
C MET A 193 3.32 -7.46 17.17
N ASP A 194 4.18 -8.22 17.85
CA ASP A 194 5.05 -7.65 18.88
C ASP A 194 6.17 -6.84 18.24
N VAL A 195 6.13 -5.54 18.45
CA VAL A 195 7.10 -4.57 17.94
C VAL A 195 7.88 -3.87 19.05
N SER A 196 7.80 -4.38 20.29
CA SER A 196 8.45 -3.79 21.48
C SER A 196 9.97 -3.75 21.33
N GLY A 197 10.56 -4.73 20.64
CA GLY A 197 12.00 -4.82 20.36
C GLY A 197 12.50 -3.95 19.19
N VAL A 198 11.62 -3.20 18.50
CA VAL A 198 12.03 -2.38 17.36
C VAL A 198 12.60 -1.05 17.84
N PRO A 199 13.89 -0.75 17.55
CA PRO A 199 14.52 0.51 17.94
C PRO A 199 13.74 1.73 17.45
N SER A 200 13.64 2.78 18.29
CA SER A 200 12.91 4.00 17.95
C SER A 200 13.38 4.67 16.66
N ALA A 201 14.67 4.58 16.35
CA ALA A 201 15.29 5.12 15.13
C ALA A 201 14.77 4.45 13.82
N LEU A 202 14.18 3.27 13.90
CA LEU A 202 13.57 2.60 12.75
C LEU A 202 12.11 3.00 12.52
N TRP A 203 11.49 3.71 13.47
CA TRP A 203 10.10 4.12 13.34
C TRP A 203 9.97 5.39 12.51
N LEU A 204 9.14 5.31 11.48
CA LEU A 204 8.75 6.42 10.63
C LEU A 204 7.40 7.00 11.08
N ARG A 205 7.18 8.27 10.80
CA ARG A 205 5.87 8.93 10.94
C ARG A 205 5.10 8.78 9.63
N ALA A 206 3.79 8.51 9.72
CA ALA A 206 2.94 8.31 8.55
C ALA A 206 2.91 9.54 7.62
N ASP A 207 2.86 10.75 8.18
CA ASP A 207 2.88 12.00 7.42
C ASP A 207 4.12 12.16 6.53
N ARG A 208 5.31 11.79 7.07
CA ARG A 208 6.56 11.83 6.30
C ARG A 208 6.59 10.73 5.24
N VAL A 209 6.12 9.52 5.57
CA VAL A 209 6.04 8.39 4.62
C VAL A 209 5.17 8.77 3.43
N VAL A 210 4.00 9.33 3.68
CA VAL A 210 3.04 9.71 2.64
C VAL A 210 3.57 10.85 1.78
N ARG A 211 4.16 11.89 2.40
CA ARG A 211 4.75 13.00 1.65
C ARG A 211 5.81 12.50 0.65
N VAL A 212 6.77 11.69 1.13
CA VAL A 212 7.81 11.13 0.26
C VAL A 212 7.20 10.26 -0.85
N ALA A 213 6.17 9.47 -0.53
CA ALA A 213 5.51 8.61 -1.51
C ALA A 213 4.83 9.42 -2.63
N LEU A 214 4.13 10.48 -2.28
CA LEU A 214 3.46 11.35 -3.26
C LEU A 214 4.47 12.15 -4.08
N ASP A 215 5.56 12.64 -3.47
CA ASP A 215 6.62 13.36 -4.18
C ASP A 215 7.38 12.42 -5.15
N ASP A 216 7.63 11.15 -4.74
CA ASP A 216 8.23 10.14 -5.62
C ASP A 216 7.28 9.74 -6.76
N LEU A 217 5.97 9.63 -6.50
CA LEU A 217 4.94 9.37 -7.51
C LEU A 217 4.86 10.51 -8.53
N ASP A 218 4.83 11.76 -8.07
CA ASP A 218 4.79 12.95 -8.93
C ASP A 218 6.08 13.09 -9.77
N ALA A 219 7.21 12.62 -9.24
CA ALA A 219 8.49 12.55 -9.96
C ALA A 219 8.59 11.35 -10.93
N GLY A 220 7.53 10.56 -11.09
CA GLY A 220 7.51 9.39 -12.00
C GLY A 220 8.41 8.23 -11.56
N ARG A 221 8.70 8.08 -10.26
CA ARG A 221 9.57 7.01 -9.76
C ARG A 221 8.83 5.69 -9.61
N PRO A 222 9.35 4.57 -10.11
CA PRO A 222 8.70 3.26 -9.97
C PRO A 222 8.72 2.73 -8.53
N LEU A 223 9.66 3.21 -7.71
CA LEU A 223 9.88 2.73 -6.35
C LEU A 223 10.07 3.89 -5.38
N SER A 224 9.29 3.91 -4.30
CA SER A 224 9.42 4.84 -3.18
C SER A 224 9.79 4.07 -1.90
N VAL A 225 10.95 4.39 -1.31
CA VAL A 225 11.41 3.80 -0.03
C VAL A 225 11.67 4.95 0.94
N PRO A 226 10.69 5.31 1.79
CA PRO A 226 10.86 6.40 2.77
C PRO A 226 11.87 6.05 3.86
N GLY A 227 12.76 7.01 4.18
CA GLY A 227 13.78 6.89 5.20
C GLY A 227 15.13 6.36 4.68
N LEU A 228 16.22 7.08 4.99
CA LEU A 228 17.57 6.74 4.54
C LEU A 228 18.02 5.35 5.02
N GLN A 229 17.66 4.99 6.27
CA GLN A 229 17.94 3.68 6.86
C GLN A 229 17.34 2.53 6.03
N TYR A 230 16.12 2.72 5.51
CA TYR A 230 15.45 1.73 4.68
C TYR A 230 15.95 1.72 3.23
N LYS A 231 16.29 2.89 2.67
CA LYS A 231 16.97 2.97 1.37
C LYS A 231 18.28 2.20 1.39
N ALA A 232 19.10 2.40 2.43
CA ALA A 232 20.34 1.66 2.60
C ALA A 232 20.12 0.15 2.76
N LEU A 233 19.11 -0.25 3.56
CA LEU A 233 18.76 -1.67 3.76
C LEU A 233 18.33 -2.33 2.45
N VAL A 234 17.47 -1.69 1.67
CA VAL A 234 17.01 -2.22 0.37
C VAL A 234 18.14 -2.29 -0.64
N ALA A 235 18.99 -1.26 -0.73
CA ALA A 235 20.14 -1.25 -1.62
C ALA A 235 21.13 -2.38 -1.26
N ALA A 236 21.46 -2.53 0.01
CA ALA A 236 22.32 -3.63 0.49
C ALA A 236 21.70 -5.00 0.18
N GLY A 237 20.37 -5.16 0.39
CA GLY A 237 19.66 -6.40 0.09
C GLY A 237 19.67 -6.81 -1.37
N ARG A 238 19.80 -5.88 -2.31
CA ARG A 238 19.91 -6.15 -3.76
C ARG A 238 21.28 -6.69 -4.16
N VAL A 239 22.34 -6.33 -3.42
CA VAL A 239 23.74 -6.70 -3.73
C VAL A 239 24.20 -7.92 -2.95
N VAL A 240 23.65 -8.16 -1.76
CA VAL A 240 24.05 -9.26 -0.88
C VAL A 240 23.52 -10.61 -1.41
N PRO A 241 24.40 -11.64 -1.58
CA PRO A 241 23.96 -12.97 -1.99
C PRO A 241 22.88 -13.58 -1.08
N SER A 242 21.95 -14.36 -1.65
CA SER A 242 20.80 -14.91 -0.95
C SER A 242 21.16 -15.71 0.32
N ARG A 243 22.27 -16.45 0.30
CA ARG A 243 22.76 -17.22 1.46
C ARG A 243 23.12 -16.33 2.64
N LEU A 244 23.77 -15.19 2.39
CA LEU A 244 24.15 -14.22 3.42
C LEU A 244 22.92 -13.48 3.95
N ARG A 245 21.96 -13.11 3.07
CA ARG A 245 20.68 -12.52 3.49
C ARG A 245 19.91 -13.42 4.45
N ALA A 246 19.81 -14.71 4.13
CA ALA A 246 19.14 -15.70 4.97
C ALA A 246 19.84 -15.87 6.34
N ALA A 247 21.17 -15.79 6.39
CA ALA A 247 21.93 -15.87 7.65
C ALA A 247 21.70 -14.62 8.53
N VAL A 248 21.65 -13.43 7.94
CA VAL A 248 21.38 -12.16 8.64
C VAL A 248 19.94 -12.17 9.18
N VAL A 249 18.95 -12.55 8.37
CA VAL A 249 17.55 -12.63 8.78
C VAL A 249 17.36 -13.61 9.95
N ARG A 250 17.99 -14.79 9.87
CA ARG A 250 17.96 -15.77 10.99
C ARG A 250 18.54 -15.22 12.29
N ARG A 251 19.70 -14.52 12.23
CA ARG A 251 20.33 -13.92 13.41
C ARG A 251 19.46 -12.80 14.03
N LEU A 252 18.81 -12.00 13.19
CA LEU A 252 17.92 -10.93 13.65
C LEU A 252 16.63 -11.51 14.23
N ALA A 253 16.04 -12.52 13.61
CA ALA A 253 14.84 -13.19 14.08
C ALA A 253 15.04 -13.90 15.43
N GLY A 254 16.22 -14.49 15.68
CA GLY A 254 16.55 -15.11 16.98
C GLY A 254 16.78 -14.11 18.11
N ARG A 255 16.81 -12.79 17.82
CA ARG A 255 16.91 -11.73 18.84
C ARG A 255 15.58 -11.04 19.13
N LEU A 256 14.54 -11.30 18.33
CA LEU A 256 13.20 -10.79 18.61
C LEU A 256 12.54 -11.77 19.61
N PRO A 257 12.10 -11.30 20.79
CA PRO A 257 11.38 -12.14 21.73
C PRO A 257 10.05 -12.55 21.08
N GLY A 258 9.89 -13.82 20.83
CA GLY A 258 8.70 -14.36 20.22
C GLY A 258 8.50 -15.79 20.66
N ARG A 259 7.76 -15.98 21.78
CA ARG A 259 6.99 -17.19 22.03
C ARG A 259 5.66 -17.09 21.33
#